data_199d2b0980d006de78f5e5e3660e6ad6
#
_entry.id   199d2b0980d006de78f5e5e3660e6ad6
#
_cell.length_a   1.000
_cell.length_b   1.000
_cell.length_c   1.000
_cell.angle_alpha   90.00
_cell.angle_beta   90.00
_cell.angle_gamma   90.00
#
_symmetry.space_group_name_H-M   'P 1'
#
loop_
_entity.id
_entity.type
_entity.pdbx_description
1 polymer ?
#
loop_
_entity_poly.entity_id
_entity_poly.type
_entity_poly.pdbx_seq_one_letter_code
_entity_poly.pdbx_strand_id
1 'polypeptide(L)'
;MLLSAVGWSQGNLAVIRARHCSNRSLNSVAERCPNLQVLSIKSSPNVTDLSMLQIAFNCTKLQELDISYCYEISYESLVTVGRNCPNLKALKRNLMNWLDPSQHTGIVPIEYLNACPQPQDGDSEAAAVGKFMPGLQHLELQFSKLSAKGLALICEGCLDLEFLDLHGCANLTSRAIVSATSNLKNLKEIKKPNFYIRRSSFNAERYGHWNLYDDRFQTNVFNI
;
A
#
# COMPACT_ATOMS: atom_id res chain seq x y z
N MET A 1 14.16 -18.74 10.54
CA MET A 1 13.06 -18.53 11.49
C MET A 1 11.68 -18.75 10.87
N LEU A 2 11.23 -18.02 9.80
CA LEU A 2 9.91 -18.24 9.21
C LEU A 2 9.68 -19.69 8.76
N LEU A 3 10.60 -20.29 8.02
CA LEU A 3 10.51 -21.68 7.55
C LEU A 3 10.36 -22.68 8.70
N SER A 4 11.06 -22.47 9.82
CA SER A 4 10.96 -23.34 11.00
C SER A 4 9.58 -23.22 11.66
N ALA A 5 9.06 -21.98 11.81
CA ALA A 5 7.73 -21.75 12.37
C ALA A 5 6.63 -22.38 11.50
N VAL A 6 6.73 -22.24 10.18
CA VAL A 6 5.83 -22.88 9.21
C VAL A 6 5.87 -24.41 9.34
N GLY A 7 7.08 -24.99 9.47
CA GLY A 7 7.24 -26.44 9.66
C GLY A 7 6.62 -26.97 10.96
N TRP A 8 6.78 -26.24 12.06
CA TRP A 8 6.26 -26.64 13.38
C TRP A 8 4.75 -26.47 13.51
N SER A 9 4.16 -25.55 12.75
CA SER A 9 2.73 -25.21 12.85
C SER A 9 1.77 -26.29 12.35
N GLN A 10 2.27 -27.27 11.59
CA GLN A 10 1.45 -28.31 10.97
C GLN A 10 0.20 -27.78 10.23
N GLY A 11 0.34 -26.62 9.58
CA GLY A 11 -0.75 -25.99 8.82
C GLY A 11 -1.70 -25.10 9.61
N ASN A 12 -1.47 -24.91 10.91
CA ASN A 12 -2.37 -24.16 11.79
C ASN A 12 -2.04 -22.66 11.89
N LEU A 13 -1.04 -22.14 11.15
CA LEU A 13 -0.73 -20.72 11.17
C LEU A 13 -1.84 -19.90 10.52
N ALA A 14 -2.43 -19.01 11.31
CA ALA A 14 -3.42 -18.04 10.85
C ALA A 14 -2.82 -16.64 10.65
N VAL A 15 -1.73 -16.31 11.35
CA VAL A 15 -1.12 -14.98 11.34
C VAL A 15 0.38 -15.11 11.13
N ILE A 16 0.88 -14.42 10.10
CA ILE A 16 2.31 -14.27 9.82
C ILE A 16 2.64 -12.78 9.69
N ARG A 17 3.59 -12.30 10.51
CA ARG A 17 4.18 -10.97 10.40
C ARG A 17 5.69 -11.12 10.37
N ALA A 18 6.27 -10.84 9.20
CA ALA A 18 7.71 -10.98 8.98
C ALA A 18 8.25 -9.83 8.13
N ARG A 19 9.56 -9.65 8.12
CA ARG A 19 10.28 -8.70 7.26
C ARG A 19 11.38 -9.45 6.51
N HIS A 20 11.86 -8.87 5.42
CA HIS A 20 12.97 -9.45 4.62
C HIS A 20 12.70 -10.90 4.21
N CYS A 21 11.46 -11.18 3.82
CA CYS A 21 11.07 -12.47 3.27
C CYS A 21 11.67 -12.68 1.87
N SER A 22 11.68 -13.92 1.44
CA SER A 22 12.05 -14.32 0.08
C SER A 22 10.93 -15.14 -0.57
N ASN A 23 10.94 -15.27 -1.89
CA ASN A 23 10.00 -16.13 -2.61
C ASN A 23 10.00 -17.57 -2.06
N ARG A 24 11.19 -18.12 -1.72
CA ARG A 24 11.30 -19.45 -1.12
C ARG A 24 10.53 -19.57 0.19
N SER A 25 10.63 -18.57 1.06
CA SER A 25 9.92 -18.60 2.34
C SER A 25 8.41 -18.49 2.16
N LEU A 26 7.94 -17.68 1.22
CA LEU A 26 6.52 -17.52 0.94
C LEU A 26 5.91 -18.71 0.21
N ASN A 27 6.66 -19.38 -0.67
CA ASN A 27 6.21 -20.63 -1.28
C ASN A 27 5.96 -21.69 -0.21
N SER A 28 6.86 -21.82 0.79
CA SER A 28 6.62 -22.72 1.93
C SER A 28 5.40 -22.33 2.76
N VAL A 29 5.12 -21.04 2.92
CA VAL A 29 3.90 -20.54 3.58
C VAL A 29 2.67 -20.94 2.77
N ALA A 30 2.67 -20.71 1.46
CA ALA A 30 1.58 -21.07 0.57
C ALA A 30 1.24 -22.56 0.62
N GLU A 31 2.27 -23.42 0.56
CA GLU A 31 2.10 -24.87 0.59
C GLU A 31 1.57 -25.42 1.92
N ARG A 32 1.90 -24.77 3.04
CA ARG A 32 1.71 -25.34 4.37
C ARG A 32 0.72 -24.59 5.27
N CYS A 33 0.26 -23.40 4.87
CA CYS A 33 -0.61 -22.57 5.71
C CYS A 33 -1.94 -22.23 5.03
N PRO A 34 -2.81 -23.20 4.71
CA PRO A 34 -4.08 -22.96 4.00
C PRO A 34 -5.09 -22.18 4.85
N ASN A 35 -4.86 -22.08 6.16
CA ASN A 35 -5.71 -21.34 7.09
C ASN A 35 -5.21 -19.91 7.37
N LEU A 36 -4.23 -19.42 6.58
CA LEU A 36 -3.67 -18.10 6.78
C LEU A 36 -4.73 -17.01 6.58
N GLN A 37 -4.86 -16.14 7.58
CA GLN A 37 -5.79 -15.01 7.60
C GLN A 37 -5.06 -13.66 7.52
N VAL A 38 -3.87 -13.56 8.10
CA VAL A 38 -3.09 -12.33 8.14
C VAL A 38 -1.68 -12.62 7.61
N LEU A 39 -1.31 -11.91 6.54
CA LEU A 39 0.05 -11.92 5.99
C LEU A 39 0.62 -10.50 5.95
N SER A 40 1.63 -10.24 6.76
CA SER A 40 2.45 -9.02 6.67
C SER A 40 3.89 -9.40 6.36
N ILE A 41 4.35 -8.97 5.19
CA ILE A 41 5.71 -9.24 4.66
C ILE A 41 6.44 -7.96 4.28
N LYS A 42 6.11 -6.88 4.94
CA LYS A 42 6.66 -5.57 4.60
C LYS A 42 8.19 -5.54 4.58
N SER A 43 8.73 -4.67 3.73
CA SER A 43 10.18 -4.53 3.51
C SER A 43 10.84 -5.83 3.01
N SER A 44 10.21 -6.51 2.08
CA SER A 44 10.72 -7.76 1.49
C SER A 44 11.06 -7.57 0.00
N PRO A 45 12.25 -7.01 -0.32
CA PRO A 45 12.63 -6.67 -1.69
C PRO A 45 12.78 -7.90 -2.62
N ASN A 46 13.01 -9.07 -2.05
CA ASN A 46 13.19 -10.31 -2.80
C ASN A 46 11.88 -11.11 -2.99
N VAL A 47 10.74 -10.50 -2.69
CA VAL A 47 9.42 -11.08 -2.92
C VAL A 47 8.85 -10.50 -4.21
N THR A 48 8.45 -11.38 -5.12
CA THR A 48 7.92 -11.02 -6.43
C THR A 48 6.51 -11.57 -6.63
N ASP A 49 5.89 -11.25 -7.76
CA ASP A 49 4.57 -11.76 -8.14
C ASP A 49 4.49 -13.29 -8.12
N LEU A 50 5.59 -14.00 -8.37
CA LEU A 50 5.61 -15.47 -8.38
C LEU A 50 5.16 -16.08 -7.06
N SER A 51 5.67 -15.57 -5.94
CA SER A 51 5.27 -16.10 -4.63
C SER A 51 3.90 -15.59 -4.18
N MET A 52 3.54 -14.37 -4.58
CA MET A 52 2.21 -13.81 -4.31
C MET A 52 1.11 -14.58 -5.03
N LEU A 53 1.39 -15.08 -6.25
CA LEU A 53 0.50 -15.98 -6.98
C LEU A 53 0.23 -17.26 -6.18
N GLN A 54 1.28 -17.90 -5.64
CA GLN A 54 1.13 -19.10 -4.80
C GLN A 54 0.33 -18.81 -3.52
N ILE A 55 0.59 -17.69 -2.86
CA ILE A 55 -0.19 -17.25 -1.69
C ILE A 55 -1.66 -17.07 -2.04
N ALA A 56 -1.98 -16.38 -3.14
CA ALA A 56 -3.35 -16.13 -3.55
C ALA A 56 -4.14 -17.41 -3.83
N PHE A 57 -3.52 -18.41 -4.45
CA PHE A 57 -4.20 -19.66 -4.76
C PHE A 57 -4.37 -20.59 -3.56
N ASN A 58 -3.41 -20.60 -2.63
CA ASN A 58 -3.41 -21.57 -1.54
C ASN A 58 -3.95 -21.00 -0.22
N CYS A 59 -3.89 -19.69 -0.01
CA CYS A 59 -4.30 -19.02 1.23
C CYS A 59 -5.60 -18.21 1.03
N THR A 60 -6.67 -18.84 0.55
CA THR A 60 -7.94 -18.20 0.17
C THR A 60 -8.74 -17.59 1.33
N LYS A 61 -8.32 -17.89 2.59
CA LYS A 61 -8.93 -17.32 3.81
C LYS A 61 -8.31 -15.98 4.25
N LEU A 62 -7.45 -15.40 3.41
CA LEU A 62 -6.74 -14.16 3.73
C LEU A 62 -7.73 -13.01 3.95
N GLN A 63 -7.55 -12.31 5.08
CA GLN A 63 -8.34 -11.17 5.52
C GLN A 63 -7.53 -9.88 5.58
N GLU A 64 -6.24 -9.97 5.91
CA GLU A 64 -5.31 -8.84 5.96
C GLU A 64 -4.05 -9.16 5.15
N LEU A 65 -3.68 -8.26 4.26
CA LEU A 65 -2.44 -8.31 3.48
C LEU A 65 -1.67 -7.00 3.65
N ASP A 66 -0.42 -7.09 4.16
CA ASP A 66 0.51 -5.98 4.24
C ASP A 66 1.76 -6.30 3.40
N ILE A 67 1.84 -5.66 2.24
CA ILE A 67 2.96 -5.72 1.29
C ILE A 67 3.67 -4.38 1.17
N SER A 68 3.63 -3.58 2.23
CA SER A 68 4.29 -2.28 2.27
C SER A 68 5.80 -2.43 2.01
N TYR A 69 6.35 -1.57 1.15
CA TYR A 69 7.77 -1.54 0.76
C TYR A 69 8.26 -2.80 0.02
N CYS A 70 7.35 -3.53 -0.65
CA CYS A 70 7.67 -4.69 -1.49
C CYS A 70 7.56 -4.28 -2.97
N TYR A 71 8.61 -3.72 -3.55
CA TYR A 71 8.56 -3.04 -4.86
C TYR A 71 8.52 -3.99 -6.06
N GLU A 72 8.93 -5.24 -5.89
CA GLU A 72 8.88 -6.28 -6.93
C GLU A 72 7.50 -6.96 -7.05
N ILE A 73 6.53 -6.53 -6.23
CA ILE A 73 5.14 -6.96 -6.32
C ILE A 73 4.38 -5.95 -7.17
N SER A 74 3.77 -6.40 -8.26
CA SER A 74 3.02 -5.56 -9.20
C SER A 74 1.51 -5.57 -8.93
N TYR A 75 0.78 -4.78 -9.73
CA TYR A 75 -0.69 -4.79 -9.73
C TYR A 75 -1.28 -6.16 -10.10
N GLU A 76 -0.54 -7.01 -10.84
CA GLU A 76 -0.98 -8.36 -11.20
C GLU A 76 -1.18 -9.26 -9.99
N SER A 77 -0.31 -9.12 -8.97
CA SER A 77 -0.51 -9.76 -7.67
C SER A 77 -1.78 -9.30 -6.99
N LEU A 78 -2.09 -8.00 -7.04
CA LEU A 78 -3.32 -7.46 -6.46
C LEU A 78 -4.57 -8.00 -7.16
N VAL A 79 -4.53 -8.10 -8.50
CA VAL A 79 -5.60 -8.76 -9.28
C VAL A 79 -5.80 -10.20 -8.83
N THR A 80 -4.71 -10.95 -8.70
CA THR A 80 -4.77 -12.37 -8.35
C THR A 80 -5.25 -12.58 -6.91
N VAL A 81 -4.77 -11.78 -5.97
CA VAL A 81 -5.21 -11.80 -4.57
C VAL A 81 -6.70 -11.43 -4.47
N GLY A 82 -7.13 -10.36 -5.14
CA GLY A 82 -8.53 -9.94 -5.11
C GLY A 82 -9.49 -10.98 -5.66
N ARG A 83 -9.08 -11.75 -6.68
CA ARG A 83 -9.90 -12.83 -7.26
C ARG A 83 -9.99 -14.06 -6.37
N ASN A 84 -8.92 -14.42 -5.67
CA ASN A 84 -8.83 -15.69 -4.94
C ASN A 84 -9.07 -15.54 -3.44
N CYS A 85 -8.98 -14.33 -2.88
CA CYS A 85 -9.16 -14.05 -1.46
C CYS A 85 -10.38 -13.16 -1.21
N PRO A 86 -11.63 -13.68 -1.36
CA PRO A 86 -12.86 -12.88 -1.29
C PRO A 86 -13.12 -12.29 0.10
N ASN A 87 -12.46 -12.80 1.13
CA ASN A 87 -12.59 -12.32 2.51
C ASN A 87 -11.59 -11.22 2.88
N LEU A 88 -10.84 -10.68 1.91
CA LEU A 88 -9.83 -9.64 2.17
C LEU A 88 -10.54 -8.34 2.60
N LYS A 89 -10.22 -7.89 3.82
CA LYS A 89 -10.79 -6.69 4.46
C LYS A 89 -9.76 -5.57 4.64
N ALA A 90 -8.49 -5.91 4.72
CA ALA A 90 -7.44 -4.93 4.93
C ALA A 90 -6.28 -5.13 3.95
N LEU A 91 -5.92 -4.06 3.23
CA LEU A 91 -4.76 -4.02 2.35
C LEU A 91 -3.87 -2.83 2.74
N LYS A 92 -2.56 -3.11 2.92
CA LYS A 92 -1.53 -2.10 3.14
C LYS A 92 -0.49 -2.19 2.04
N ARG A 93 -0.44 -1.16 1.21
CA ARG A 93 0.49 -1.01 0.08
C ARG A 93 1.20 0.33 0.17
N ASN A 94 1.89 0.54 1.29
CA ASN A 94 2.63 1.77 1.53
C ASN A 94 3.95 1.77 0.76
N LEU A 95 4.28 2.89 0.15
CA LEU A 95 5.53 3.13 -0.54
C LEU A 95 6.43 4.05 0.30
N MET A 96 7.66 4.21 -0.13
CA MET A 96 8.64 5.08 0.52
C MET A 96 8.40 6.55 0.14
N ASN A 97 8.67 7.45 1.09
CA ASN A 97 8.76 8.87 0.79
C ASN A 97 10.02 9.15 -0.05
N TRP A 98 9.82 9.35 -1.34
CA TRP A 98 10.91 9.62 -2.31
C TRP A 98 11.58 10.98 -2.09
N LEU A 99 10.90 11.92 -1.44
CA LEU A 99 11.45 13.24 -1.12
C LEU A 99 12.35 13.21 0.11
N ASP A 100 12.16 12.23 0.99
CA ASP A 100 12.99 12.04 2.19
C ASP A 100 13.21 10.54 2.46
N PRO A 101 14.09 9.88 1.70
CA PRO A 101 14.40 8.47 1.89
C PRO A 101 14.94 8.14 3.29
N SER A 102 15.53 9.10 4.00
CA SER A 102 16.10 8.88 5.32
C SER A 102 15.08 8.44 6.37
N GLN A 103 13.80 8.80 6.19
CA GLN A 103 12.71 8.37 7.06
C GLN A 103 12.48 6.85 7.04
N HIS A 104 13.03 6.16 6.05
CA HIS A 104 12.88 4.72 5.86
C HIS A 104 14.14 3.92 6.20
N THR A 105 15.14 4.57 6.79
CA THR A 105 16.37 3.90 7.26
C THR A 105 16.01 2.81 8.27
N GLY A 106 16.50 1.58 8.04
CA GLY A 106 16.18 0.42 8.85
C GLY A 106 14.82 -0.25 8.55
N ILE A 107 13.97 0.38 7.72
CA ILE A 107 12.72 -0.21 7.21
C ILE A 107 12.97 -0.84 5.84
N VAL A 108 13.72 -0.14 4.99
CA VAL A 108 14.13 -0.58 3.65
C VAL A 108 15.65 -0.78 3.65
N PRO A 109 16.17 -1.86 3.04
CA PRO A 109 17.62 -2.05 2.90
C PRO A 109 18.30 -0.88 2.19
N ILE A 110 19.53 -0.53 2.61
CA ILE A 110 20.28 0.62 2.05
C ILE A 110 20.52 0.44 0.55
N GLU A 111 20.80 -0.78 0.12
CA GLU A 111 21.00 -1.10 -1.31
C GLU A 111 19.75 -0.79 -2.12
N TYR A 112 18.59 -1.02 -1.55
CA TYR A 112 17.29 -0.73 -2.17
C TYR A 112 16.99 0.77 -2.20
N LEU A 113 17.39 1.52 -1.16
CA LEU A 113 17.27 2.98 -1.14
C LEU A 113 18.10 3.63 -2.26
N ASN A 114 19.27 3.06 -2.58
CA ASN A 114 20.17 3.58 -3.60
C ASN A 114 19.78 3.14 -5.03
N ALA A 115 19.18 1.97 -5.17
CA ALA A 115 18.79 1.38 -6.45
C ALA A 115 17.34 1.67 -6.86
N CYS A 116 16.60 2.36 -6.02
CA CYS A 116 15.15 2.58 -6.08
C CYS A 116 14.51 2.40 -7.45
N PRO A 117 13.83 1.28 -7.70
CA PRO A 117 12.97 1.19 -8.87
C PRO A 117 11.91 2.30 -8.80
N GLN A 118 11.61 2.92 -9.91
CA GLN A 118 10.52 3.91 -9.96
C GLN A 118 9.25 3.25 -9.42
N PRO A 119 8.50 3.91 -8.51
CA PRO A 119 7.24 3.34 -8.05
C PRO A 119 6.34 3.06 -9.24
N GLN A 120 5.68 1.90 -9.19
CA GLN A 120 4.76 1.47 -10.22
C GLN A 120 3.63 2.49 -10.40
N ASP A 121 2.93 2.41 -11.53
CA ASP A 121 1.76 3.23 -11.81
C ASP A 121 0.67 2.98 -10.74
N GLY A 122 0.44 3.98 -9.91
CA GLY A 122 -0.54 3.90 -8.84
C GLY A 122 -1.98 3.70 -9.32
N ASP A 123 -2.28 4.08 -10.56
CA ASP A 123 -3.61 3.93 -11.12
C ASP A 123 -3.90 2.49 -11.56
N SER A 124 -2.90 1.73 -12.02
CA SER A 124 -3.07 0.30 -12.29
C SER A 124 -3.32 -0.50 -11.02
N GLU A 125 -2.59 -0.19 -9.93
CA GLU A 125 -2.85 -0.78 -8.61
C GLU A 125 -4.25 -0.41 -8.11
N ALA A 126 -4.65 0.84 -8.25
CA ALA A 126 -5.96 1.34 -7.87
C ALA A 126 -7.11 0.66 -8.64
N ALA A 127 -6.94 0.47 -9.94
CA ALA A 127 -7.91 -0.24 -10.78
C ALA A 127 -8.06 -1.71 -10.35
N ALA A 128 -6.95 -2.37 -9.99
CA ALA A 128 -6.97 -3.73 -9.46
C ALA A 128 -7.74 -3.81 -8.14
N VAL A 129 -7.46 -2.91 -7.21
CA VAL A 129 -8.14 -2.83 -5.91
C VAL A 129 -9.63 -2.59 -6.10
N GLY A 130 -10.02 -1.53 -6.81
CA GLY A 130 -11.44 -1.18 -7.01
C GLY A 130 -12.24 -2.27 -7.70
N LYS A 131 -11.62 -2.98 -8.66
CA LYS A 131 -12.32 -4.01 -9.45
C LYS A 131 -12.45 -5.35 -8.74
N PHE A 132 -11.44 -5.76 -7.96
CA PHE A 132 -11.33 -7.13 -7.47
C PHE A 132 -11.42 -7.26 -5.94
N MET A 133 -11.50 -6.15 -5.18
CA MET A 133 -11.55 -6.17 -3.71
C MET A 133 -12.75 -5.39 -3.15
N PRO A 134 -14.00 -5.70 -3.56
CA PRO A 134 -15.18 -4.89 -3.19
C PRO A 134 -15.48 -4.89 -1.68
N GLY A 135 -15.09 -5.94 -0.95
CA GLY A 135 -15.30 -6.05 0.50
C GLY A 135 -14.23 -5.39 1.37
N LEU A 136 -13.33 -4.57 0.77
CA LEU A 136 -12.23 -3.94 1.49
C LEU A 136 -12.75 -2.86 2.44
N GLN A 137 -12.33 -2.93 3.72
CA GLN A 137 -12.71 -2.01 4.78
C GLN A 137 -11.56 -1.07 5.18
N HIS A 138 -10.32 -1.52 5.05
CA HIS A 138 -9.12 -0.79 5.45
C HIS A 138 -8.11 -0.76 4.31
N LEU A 139 -7.75 0.43 3.85
CA LEU A 139 -6.79 0.62 2.76
C LEU A 139 -5.73 1.66 3.12
N GLU A 140 -4.45 1.26 3.03
CA GLU A 140 -3.30 2.15 3.18
C GLU A 140 -2.50 2.20 1.88
N LEU A 141 -2.36 3.42 1.31
CA LEU A 141 -1.65 3.69 0.07
C LEU A 141 -0.66 4.86 0.23
N GLN A 142 0.07 4.90 1.37
CA GLN A 142 0.99 5.99 1.64
C GLN A 142 2.03 6.15 0.53
N PHE A 143 2.28 7.39 0.11
CA PHE A 143 3.24 7.77 -0.93
C PHE A 143 3.02 7.11 -2.30
N SER A 144 1.81 6.60 -2.56
CA SER A 144 1.42 6.10 -3.88
C SER A 144 1.40 7.23 -4.92
N LYS A 145 1.74 6.92 -6.17
CA LYS A 145 1.58 7.80 -7.33
C LYS A 145 0.15 7.86 -7.90
N LEU A 146 -0.80 7.37 -7.14
CA LEU A 146 -2.22 7.38 -7.44
C LEU A 146 -2.70 8.76 -7.92
N SER A 147 -3.45 8.82 -9.02
CA SER A 147 -4.11 10.01 -9.52
C SER A 147 -5.54 10.15 -8.99
N ALA A 148 -6.19 11.28 -9.28
CA ALA A 148 -7.61 11.48 -8.97
C ALA A 148 -8.50 10.41 -9.63
N LYS A 149 -8.15 9.94 -10.84
CA LYS A 149 -8.85 8.88 -11.54
C LYS A 149 -8.72 7.53 -10.82
N GLY A 150 -7.50 7.17 -10.42
CA GLY A 150 -7.26 5.96 -9.66
C GLY A 150 -8.01 5.96 -8.32
N LEU A 151 -8.03 7.10 -7.61
CA LEU A 151 -8.80 7.23 -6.38
C LEU A 151 -10.30 7.04 -6.61
N ALA A 152 -10.84 7.59 -7.70
CA ALA A 152 -12.25 7.38 -8.06
C ALA A 152 -12.57 5.89 -8.28
N LEU A 153 -11.70 5.15 -9.00
CA LEU A 153 -11.87 3.70 -9.23
C LEU A 153 -11.92 2.90 -7.92
N ILE A 154 -11.08 3.25 -6.94
CA ILE A 154 -11.11 2.62 -5.60
C ILE A 154 -12.45 2.92 -4.91
N CYS A 155 -12.84 4.20 -4.85
CA CYS A 155 -14.04 4.63 -4.14
C CYS A 155 -15.35 4.13 -4.79
N GLU A 156 -15.35 3.91 -6.09
CA GLU A 156 -16.48 3.30 -6.82
C GLU A 156 -16.57 1.78 -6.57
N GLY A 157 -15.43 1.11 -6.44
CA GLY A 157 -15.37 -0.35 -6.29
C GLY A 157 -15.46 -0.84 -4.85
N CYS A 158 -14.88 -0.09 -3.90
CA CYS A 158 -14.76 -0.49 -2.49
C CYS A 158 -15.72 0.33 -1.60
N LEU A 159 -17.02 0.06 -1.68
CA LEU A 159 -18.05 0.83 -0.98
C LEU A 159 -18.07 0.58 0.54
N ASP A 160 -17.44 -0.50 1.02
CA ASP A 160 -17.37 -0.86 2.43
C ASP A 160 -16.18 -0.23 3.15
N LEU A 161 -15.41 0.66 2.50
CA LEU A 161 -14.25 1.32 3.10
C LEU A 161 -14.66 2.12 4.35
N GLU A 162 -13.98 1.80 5.46
CA GLU A 162 -14.08 2.48 6.75
C GLU A 162 -12.86 3.36 7.04
N PHE A 163 -11.69 2.95 6.54
CA PHE A 163 -10.41 3.63 6.73
C PHE A 163 -9.65 3.75 5.41
N LEU A 164 -9.16 4.96 5.11
CA LEU A 164 -8.37 5.23 3.91
C LEU A 164 -7.17 6.12 4.25
N ASP A 165 -5.94 5.60 4.06
CA ASP A 165 -4.71 6.36 4.27
C ASP A 165 -4.07 6.73 2.93
N LEU A 166 -4.10 8.03 2.60
CA LEU A 166 -3.52 8.64 1.41
C LEU A 166 -2.33 9.53 1.75
N HIS A 167 -1.74 9.36 2.95
CA HIS A 167 -0.60 10.18 3.36
C HIS A 167 0.51 10.16 2.30
N GLY A 168 1.01 11.32 1.92
CA GLY A 168 2.10 11.42 0.95
C GLY A 168 1.72 11.17 -0.53
N CYS A 169 0.44 11.00 -0.90
CA CYS A 169 0.01 10.86 -2.29
C CYS A 169 0.00 12.22 -3.01
N ALA A 170 1.14 12.58 -3.60
CA ALA A 170 1.42 13.92 -4.14
C ALA A 170 0.49 14.36 -5.30
N ASN A 171 -0.11 13.40 -6.02
CA ASN A 171 -0.95 13.71 -7.19
C ASN A 171 -2.42 13.96 -6.83
N LEU A 172 -2.79 13.88 -5.54
CA LEU A 172 -4.16 14.07 -5.09
C LEU A 172 -4.38 15.47 -4.55
N THR A 173 -5.42 16.13 -5.04
CA THR A 173 -5.90 17.41 -4.49
C THR A 173 -7.03 17.18 -3.48
N SER A 174 -7.21 18.11 -2.54
CA SER A 174 -8.32 18.05 -1.58
C SER A 174 -9.68 17.96 -2.27
N ARG A 175 -9.86 18.66 -3.40
CA ARG A 175 -11.10 18.61 -4.20
C ARG A 175 -11.34 17.23 -4.78
N ALA A 176 -10.31 16.60 -5.34
CA ALA A 176 -10.41 15.24 -5.90
C ALA A 176 -10.77 14.22 -4.82
N ILE A 177 -10.18 14.35 -3.63
CA ILE A 177 -10.48 13.46 -2.50
C ILE A 177 -11.94 13.61 -2.05
N VAL A 178 -12.41 14.83 -1.83
CA VAL A 178 -13.81 15.08 -1.42
C VAL A 178 -14.79 14.54 -2.47
N SER A 179 -14.51 14.78 -3.76
CA SER A 179 -15.35 14.28 -4.85
C SER A 179 -15.39 12.74 -4.90
N ALA A 180 -14.24 12.09 -4.82
CA ALA A 180 -14.15 10.62 -4.91
C ALA A 180 -14.78 9.92 -3.69
N THR A 181 -14.60 10.47 -2.48
CA THR A 181 -15.08 9.84 -1.24
C THR A 181 -16.54 10.17 -0.89
N SER A 182 -17.20 11.04 -1.66
CA SER A 182 -18.59 11.47 -1.39
C SER A 182 -19.61 10.32 -1.27
N ASN A 183 -19.38 9.21 -1.96
CA ASN A 183 -20.27 8.04 -1.97
C ASN A 183 -19.93 7.00 -0.89
N LEU A 184 -18.81 7.16 -0.17
CA LEU A 184 -18.37 6.21 0.86
C LEU A 184 -19.09 6.48 2.19
N LYS A 185 -20.26 5.87 2.36
CA LYS A 185 -21.11 6.06 3.55
C LYS A 185 -20.50 5.49 4.83
N ASN A 186 -19.65 4.47 4.70
CA ASN A 186 -19.04 3.76 5.83
C ASN A 186 -17.68 4.36 6.24
N LEU A 187 -17.16 5.36 5.50
CA LEU A 187 -15.83 5.92 5.76
C LEU A 187 -15.82 6.72 7.06
N LYS A 188 -15.07 6.21 8.05
CA LYS A 188 -14.93 6.80 9.39
C LYS A 188 -13.71 7.69 9.49
N GLU A 189 -12.60 7.31 8.83
CA GLU A 189 -11.33 8.03 8.91
C GLU A 189 -10.66 8.08 7.54
N ILE A 190 -10.18 9.27 7.18
CA ILE A 190 -9.32 9.47 6.03
C ILE A 190 -8.08 10.28 6.42
N LYS A 191 -6.90 9.71 6.14
CA LYS A 191 -5.64 10.45 6.24
C LYS A 191 -5.32 11.05 4.88
N LYS A 192 -5.44 12.37 4.80
CA LYS A 192 -5.19 13.12 3.57
C LYS A 192 -3.69 13.25 3.29
N PRO A 193 -3.31 13.50 2.03
CA PRO A 193 -1.94 13.84 1.69
C PRO A 193 -1.49 15.08 2.48
N ASN A 194 -0.55 14.89 3.39
CA ASN A 194 0.03 15.97 4.15
C ASN A 194 1.54 15.93 3.94
N PHE A 195 2.08 16.89 3.18
CA PHE A 195 3.51 17.04 2.99
C PHE A 195 4.03 18.14 3.89
N TYR A 196 4.64 17.76 4.99
CA TYR A 196 5.55 18.66 5.68
C TYR A 196 6.90 18.59 4.96
N ILE A 197 7.10 19.45 3.98
CA ILE A 197 8.44 19.71 3.48
C ILE A 197 9.09 20.58 4.57
N ARG A 198 10.03 19.99 5.33
CA ARG A 198 10.91 20.80 6.16
C ARG A 198 11.47 21.90 5.24
N ARG A 199 11.26 23.15 5.58
CA ARG A 199 11.98 24.28 4.99
C ARG A 199 13.45 24.15 5.42
N SER A 200 14.15 23.16 4.90
CA SER A 200 15.60 23.13 4.98
C SER A 200 16.09 24.18 4.02
N SER A 201 16.67 25.24 4.51
CA SER A 201 17.64 26.21 3.93
C SER A 201 17.88 26.19 2.39
N PHE A 202 16.92 25.74 1.60
CA PHE A 202 16.94 25.95 0.16
C PHE A 202 16.58 27.43 -0.07
N ASN A 203 17.53 28.19 -0.58
CA ASN A 203 17.30 29.55 -1.06
C ASN A 203 16.08 29.53 -1.97
N ALA A 204 14.96 30.07 -1.48
CA ALA A 204 13.68 30.14 -2.18
C ALA A 204 13.77 30.97 -3.49
N GLU A 205 14.88 31.68 -3.71
CA GLU A 205 15.10 32.54 -4.87
C GLU A 205 15.38 31.77 -6.17
N ARG A 206 15.69 30.46 -6.15
CA ARG A 206 16.03 29.71 -7.34
C ARG A 206 14.88 28.95 -8.03
N TYR A 207 13.73 28.81 -7.41
CA TYR A 207 12.64 28.01 -7.95
C TYR A 207 11.30 28.72 -7.91
N GLY A 208 11.05 29.55 -8.93
CA GLY A 208 9.78 30.31 -9.10
C GLY A 208 8.52 29.47 -9.35
N HIS A 209 8.54 28.16 -9.05
CA HIS A 209 7.41 27.24 -9.24
C HIS A 209 6.71 26.80 -7.96
N TRP A 210 7.08 27.33 -6.80
CA TRP A 210 6.52 26.91 -5.51
C TRP A 210 5.09 27.35 -5.27
N ASN A 211 4.61 28.39 -5.95
CA ASN A 211 3.21 28.82 -5.89
C ASN A 211 2.23 27.73 -6.38
N LEU A 212 2.68 26.83 -7.25
CA LEU A 212 1.87 25.69 -7.70
C LEU A 212 1.68 24.63 -6.62
N TYR A 213 2.57 24.57 -5.64
CA TYR A 213 2.48 23.62 -4.53
C TYR A 213 1.54 24.13 -3.43
N ASP A 214 1.56 25.41 -3.10
CA ASP A 214 0.68 25.98 -2.09
C ASP A 214 -0.80 25.86 -2.49
N ASP A 215 -1.12 26.06 -3.76
CA ASP A 215 -2.50 25.91 -4.27
C ASP A 215 -2.99 24.47 -4.29
N ARG A 216 -2.10 23.49 -4.40
CA ARG A 216 -2.45 22.05 -4.35
C ARG A 216 -2.66 21.54 -2.93
N PHE A 217 -2.06 22.18 -1.94
CA PHE A 217 -2.02 21.71 -0.56
C PHE A 217 -2.61 22.73 0.43
N GLN A 218 -3.43 23.67 -0.03
CA GLN A 218 -4.25 24.48 0.86
C GLN A 218 -5.22 23.59 1.64
N THR A 219 -4.66 22.86 2.58
CA THR A 219 -5.43 22.39 3.72
C THR A 219 -5.69 23.61 4.59
N ASN A 220 -6.95 23.86 4.91
CA ASN A 220 -7.38 24.87 5.90
C ASN A 220 -6.79 24.52 7.29
N VAL A 221 -5.49 24.66 7.47
CA VAL A 221 -4.80 24.46 8.76
C VAL A 221 -4.62 25.79 9.50
N PHE A 222 -5.07 26.89 8.93
CA PHE A 222 -5.03 28.20 9.59
C PHE A 222 -6.44 28.79 9.73
N ASN A 223 -7.24 28.18 10.61
CA ASN A 223 -8.29 28.88 11.34
C ASN A 223 -8.25 28.36 12.78
N ILE A 224 -7.44 29.04 13.57
CA ILE A 224 -7.65 29.24 15.00
C ILE A 224 -8.15 30.65 15.15
#